data_de3ff10f5ea1a7f72fdb98f4e2a2d971
#
_entry.id   de3ff10f5ea1a7f72fdb98f4e2a2d971
#
_cell.length_a   1.000
_cell.length_b   1.000
_cell.length_c   1.000
_cell.angle_alpha   90.00
_cell.angle_beta   90.00
_cell.angle_gamma   90.00
#
_symmetry.space_group_name_H-M   'P 1'
#
loop_
_entity.id
_entity.type
_entity.pdbx_description
1 polymer ?
#
loop_
_entity_poly.entity_id
_entity_poly.type
_entity_poly.pdbx_seq_one_letter_code
_entity_poly.pdbx_strand_id
1 'polypeptide(L)'
;MHYKELLESSEKAYLETNRYKHFKNIIISERYFSNYISYKIMPTVSEFLQDMIYLADEQKDYQSDFAFVFFEENAELSSELQRTLSQQGFESEKHIIFTNSLNHLKLFEKEFDDITFTKLNENYLEKYLKFKYKQSIVYGEIYAKQMYNDNRVNLLNNNAKVYLAIKDNQIIGDVTAWDYGEYVEIDDFYVQESYRGQGIGTRLQFDASRGFKKV
;
A
#
# COMPACT_ATOMS: atom_id res chain seq x y z
N MET A 1 -4.35 10.28 16.10
CA MET A 1 -3.86 9.79 14.79
C MET A 1 -5.08 9.69 13.90
N HIS A 2 -5.13 10.51 12.86
CA HIS A 2 -6.25 10.51 11.91
C HIS A 2 -5.92 9.60 10.73
N TYR A 3 -6.91 8.90 10.22
CA TYR A 3 -6.78 7.98 9.10
C TYR A 3 -6.10 8.60 7.87
N LYS A 4 -6.53 9.81 7.49
CA LYS A 4 -5.95 10.50 6.33
C LYS A 4 -4.50 10.92 6.52
N GLU A 5 -4.11 11.29 7.74
CA GLU A 5 -2.71 11.59 8.04
C GLU A 5 -1.82 10.37 7.82
N LEU A 6 -2.32 9.17 8.14
CA LEU A 6 -1.61 7.92 7.88
C LEU A 6 -1.56 7.59 6.38
N LEU A 7 -2.68 7.71 5.69
CA LEU A 7 -2.78 7.43 4.27
C LEU A 7 -1.92 8.37 3.41
N GLU A 8 -1.89 9.66 3.75
CA GLU A 8 -1.25 10.73 2.98
C GLU A 8 0.20 11.02 3.44
N SER A 9 0.70 10.32 4.47
CA SER A 9 1.99 10.65 5.13
C SER A 9 3.22 10.49 4.25
N SER A 10 3.15 9.65 3.22
CA SER A 10 4.31 9.30 2.39
C SER A 10 4.46 10.16 1.13
N GLU A 11 3.46 10.93 0.73
CA GLU A 11 3.47 11.64 -0.55
C GLU A 11 3.08 13.12 -0.39
N LYS A 12 3.71 13.97 -1.21
CA LYS A 12 3.33 15.38 -1.29
C LYS A 12 2.18 15.54 -2.28
N ALA A 13 1.13 16.27 -1.87
CA ALA A 13 0.03 16.59 -2.77
C ALA A 13 0.53 17.37 -4.00
N TYR A 14 0.13 16.92 -5.20
CA TYR A 14 0.33 17.62 -6.47
C TYR A 14 -0.48 18.92 -6.53
N LEU A 15 -1.75 18.84 -6.09
CA LEU A 15 -2.66 19.97 -5.96
C LEU A 15 -3.41 19.86 -4.63
N GLU A 16 -3.57 20.99 -3.93
CA GLU A 16 -4.40 21.09 -2.75
C GLU A 16 -5.42 22.23 -2.89
N THR A 17 -6.68 21.90 -2.65
CA THR A 17 -7.81 22.82 -2.66
C THR A 17 -8.48 22.87 -1.29
N ASN A 18 -9.53 23.69 -1.14
CA ASN A 18 -10.36 23.65 0.08
C ASN A 18 -11.16 22.36 0.21
N ARG A 19 -11.46 21.67 -0.91
CA ARG A 19 -12.32 20.47 -0.94
C ARG A 19 -11.54 19.16 -0.94
N TYR A 20 -10.37 19.12 -1.59
CA TYR A 20 -9.59 17.88 -1.73
C TYR A 20 -8.10 18.14 -1.89
N LYS A 21 -7.32 17.08 -1.74
CA LYS A 21 -5.94 16.96 -2.22
C LYS A 21 -5.91 16.00 -3.42
N HIS A 22 -5.14 16.31 -4.44
CA HIS A 22 -4.82 15.43 -5.55
C HIS A 22 -3.37 14.97 -5.42
N PHE A 23 -3.18 13.67 -5.38
CA PHE A 23 -1.87 13.00 -5.42
C PHE A 23 -1.63 12.48 -6.82
N LYS A 24 -0.44 12.73 -7.37
CA LYS A 24 -0.09 12.35 -8.74
C LYS A 24 1.37 11.96 -8.81
N ASN A 25 1.65 10.74 -9.27
CA ASN A 25 3.00 10.22 -9.47
C ASN A 25 3.14 9.65 -10.88
N ILE A 26 3.79 10.41 -11.78
CA ILE A 26 3.96 10.05 -13.18
C ILE A 26 4.93 8.88 -13.40
N ILE A 27 5.82 8.59 -12.43
CA ILE A 27 6.79 7.50 -12.52
C ILE A 27 6.11 6.14 -12.32
N ILE A 28 5.15 6.11 -11.40
CA ILE A 28 4.32 4.94 -11.10
C ILE A 28 2.85 5.26 -11.40
N SER A 29 2.59 5.73 -12.63
CA SER A 29 1.28 6.22 -13.07
C SER A 29 0.15 5.19 -12.91
N GLU A 30 0.47 3.90 -12.98
CA GLU A 30 -0.51 2.83 -12.85
C GLU A 30 -0.81 2.41 -11.39
N ARG A 31 -0.15 3.04 -10.40
CA ARG A 31 -0.41 2.77 -8.98
C ARG A 31 -1.54 3.65 -8.46
N TYR A 32 -2.70 3.06 -8.12
CA TYR A 32 -3.87 3.78 -7.62
C TYR A 32 -3.55 4.61 -6.36
N PHE A 33 -2.87 4.02 -5.38
CA PHE A 33 -2.48 4.68 -4.12
C PHE A 33 -1.43 5.79 -4.25
N SER A 34 -0.96 6.08 -5.45
CA SER A 34 -0.09 7.22 -5.75
C SER A 34 -0.74 8.22 -6.71
N ASN A 35 -1.96 7.89 -7.22
CA ASN A 35 -2.66 8.68 -8.22
C ASN A 35 -4.15 8.75 -7.89
N TYR A 36 -4.52 9.66 -6.97
CA TYR A 36 -5.88 9.71 -6.43
C TYR A 36 -6.27 11.11 -5.94
N ILE A 37 -7.59 11.31 -5.79
CA ILE A 37 -8.15 12.45 -5.06
C ILE A 37 -8.53 12.02 -3.64
N SER A 38 -8.09 12.78 -2.64
CA SER A 38 -8.50 12.62 -1.23
C SER A 38 -9.38 13.80 -0.83
N TYR A 39 -10.69 13.56 -0.70
CA TYR A 39 -11.66 14.58 -0.32
C TYR A 39 -11.53 14.94 1.16
N LYS A 40 -11.40 16.23 1.46
CA LYS A 40 -11.44 16.79 2.81
C LYS A 40 -12.86 16.98 3.32
N ILE A 41 -13.78 17.23 2.38
CA ILE A 41 -15.20 17.47 2.59
C ILE A 41 -15.96 16.63 1.55
N MET A 42 -17.06 16.02 1.96
CA MET A 42 -17.90 15.24 1.05
C MET A 42 -18.38 16.12 -0.13
N PRO A 43 -18.11 15.71 -1.39
CA PRO A 43 -18.57 16.46 -2.56
C PRO A 43 -20.07 16.29 -2.77
N THR A 44 -20.70 17.31 -3.34
CA THR A 44 -21.98 17.15 -4.02
C THR A 44 -21.79 16.31 -5.29
N VAL A 45 -22.88 15.75 -5.84
CA VAL A 45 -22.81 15.00 -7.11
C VAL A 45 -22.22 15.83 -8.25
N SER A 46 -22.62 17.12 -8.36
CA SER A 46 -22.09 18.01 -9.39
C SER A 46 -20.60 18.25 -9.25
N GLU A 47 -20.10 18.47 -8.02
CA GLU A 47 -18.68 18.64 -7.74
C GLU A 47 -17.90 17.36 -8.02
N PHE A 48 -18.42 16.20 -7.61
CA PHE A 48 -17.79 14.91 -7.91
C PHE A 48 -17.60 14.69 -9.41
N LEU A 49 -18.64 14.91 -10.20
CA LEU A 49 -18.57 14.75 -11.66
C LEU A 49 -17.57 15.70 -12.30
N GLN A 50 -17.49 16.96 -11.84
CA GLN A 50 -16.49 17.92 -12.30
C GLN A 50 -15.06 17.49 -11.92
N ASP A 51 -14.87 16.97 -10.71
CA ASP A 51 -13.58 16.49 -10.25
C ASP A 51 -13.14 15.24 -11.03
N MET A 52 -14.08 14.38 -11.48
CA MET A 52 -13.75 13.24 -12.35
C MET A 52 -13.34 13.67 -13.76
N ILE A 53 -13.97 14.71 -14.32
CA ILE A 53 -13.52 15.30 -15.60
C ILE A 53 -12.10 15.87 -15.46
N TYR A 54 -11.82 16.59 -14.36
CA TYR A 54 -10.49 17.10 -14.06
C TYR A 54 -9.47 15.94 -13.93
N LEU A 55 -9.80 14.90 -13.17
CA LEU A 55 -8.91 13.77 -12.96
C LEU A 55 -8.61 13.03 -14.29
N ALA A 56 -9.61 12.83 -15.12
CA ALA A 56 -9.45 12.22 -16.44
C ALA A 56 -8.50 13.03 -17.35
N ASP A 57 -8.59 14.37 -17.34
CA ASP A 57 -7.66 15.21 -18.11
C ASP A 57 -6.21 15.14 -17.56
N GLU A 58 -6.06 15.09 -16.25
CA GLU A 58 -4.75 14.93 -15.60
C GLU A 58 -4.10 13.57 -15.86
N GLN A 59 -4.90 12.54 -16.11
CA GLN A 59 -4.45 11.15 -16.34
C GLN A 59 -4.52 10.72 -17.82
N LYS A 60 -4.83 11.61 -18.74
CA LYS A 60 -5.00 11.29 -20.18
C LYS A 60 -3.83 10.56 -20.83
N ASP A 61 -2.63 10.72 -20.30
CA ASP A 61 -1.41 10.08 -20.80
C ASP A 61 -1.09 8.75 -20.06
N TYR A 62 -1.93 8.34 -19.10
CA TYR A 62 -1.76 7.06 -18.41
C TYR A 62 -2.19 5.91 -19.32
N GLN A 63 -1.63 4.74 -19.10
CA GLN A 63 -1.94 3.56 -19.93
C GLN A 63 -3.28 2.91 -19.55
N SER A 64 -3.61 2.95 -18.25
CA SER A 64 -4.87 2.43 -17.72
C SER A 64 -5.85 3.57 -17.49
N ASP A 65 -7.11 3.32 -17.84
CA ASP A 65 -8.21 4.21 -17.55
C ASP A 65 -8.78 3.86 -16.17
N PHE A 66 -8.44 4.68 -15.17
CA PHE A 66 -8.96 4.52 -13.81
C PHE A 66 -9.18 5.88 -13.14
N ALA A 67 -10.09 5.90 -12.17
CA ALA A 67 -10.22 6.98 -11.22
C ALA A 67 -10.26 6.40 -9.81
N PHE A 68 -9.40 6.89 -8.91
CA PHE A 68 -9.33 6.45 -7.53
C PHE A 68 -9.54 7.63 -6.59
N VAL A 69 -10.44 7.46 -5.63
CA VAL A 69 -10.79 8.53 -4.70
C VAL A 69 -10.96 8.02 -3.28
N PHE A 70 -10.55 8.80 -2.31
CA PHE A 70 -10.92 8.64 -0.90
C PHE A 70 -11.90 9.74 -0.51
N PHE A 71 -13.02 9.35 0.06
CA PHE A 71 -13.98 10.28 0.62
C PHE A 71 -13.56 10.75 2.02
N GLU A 72 -14.30 11.69 2.57
CA GLU A 72 -14.08 12.19 3.93
C GLU A 72 -14.13 11.05 4.94
N GLU A 73 -13.20 11.09 5.90
CA GLU A 73 -13.07 10.05 6.93
C GLU A 73 -14.34 9.97 7.79
N ASN A 74 -14.83 8.75 8.01
CA ASN A 74 -16.04 8.45 8.79
C ASN A 74 -17.34 9.08 8.25
N ALA A 75 -17.34 9.70 7.08
CA ALA A 75 -18.57 10.21 6.46
C ALA A 75 -19.31 9.10 5.71
N GLU A 76 -20.65 9.20 5.71
CA GLU A 76 -21.50 8.34 4.94
C GLU A 76 -21.79 8.94 3.56
N LEU A 77 -21.73 8.12 2.52
CA LEU A 77 -22.12 8.53 1.18
C LEU A 77 -23.63 8.76 1.12
N SER A 78 -24.06 9.91 0.61
CA SER A 78 -25.47 10.15 0.35
C SER A 78 -26.03 9.15 -0.68
N SER A 79 -27.32 8.83 -0.58
CA SER A 79 -27.96 7.91 -1.54
C SER A 79 -27.85 8.39 -2.99
N GLU A 80 -27.79 9.71 -3.22
CA GLU A 80 -27.62 10.29 -4.53
C GLU A 80 -26.18 10.05 -5.06
N LEU A 81 -25.17 10.29 -4.22
CA LEU A 81 -23.78 10.04 -4.58
C LEU A 81 -23.51 8.56 -4.81
N GLN A 82 -24.05 7.66 -3.96
CA GLN A 82 -23.94 6.20 -4.15
C GLN A 82 -24.50 5.75 -5.48
N ARG A 83 -25.67 6.27 -5.86
CA ARG A 83 -26.30 5.99 -7.17
C ARG A 83 -25.44 6.49 -8.32
N THR A 84 -24.89 7.70 -8.20
CA THR A 84 -24.01 8.29 -9.22
C THR A 84 -22.73 7.48 -9.39
N LEU A 85 -22.08 7.08 -8.29
CA LEU A 85 -20.90 6.22 -8.33
C LEU A 85 -21.18 4.92 -9.08
N SER A 86 -22.26 4.23 -8.73
CA SER A 86 -22.66 2.99 -9.41
C SER A 86 -22.97 3.21 -10.91
N GLN A 87 -23.63 4.31 -11.29
CA GLN A 87 -23.91 4.65 -12.67
C GLN A 87 -22.66 4.99 -13.50
N GLN A 88 -21.62 5.52 -12.83
CA GLN A 88 -20.32 5.82 -13.44
C GLN A 88 -19.36 4.62 -13.41
N GLY A 89 -19.80 3.46 -12.91
CA GLY A 89 -18.98 2.24 -12.87
C GLY A 89 -18.00 2.17 -11.71
N PHE A 90 -18.13 3.03 -10.70
CA PHE A 90 -17.29 2.96 -9.50
C PHE A 90 -17.72 1.82 -8.58
N GLU A 91 -16.74 1.11 -8.05
CA GLU A 91 -16.89 0.23 -6.91
C GLU A 91 -16.50 0.96 -5.64
N SER A 92 -17.27 0.77 -4.56
CA SER A 92 -17.04 1.44 -3.27
C SER A 92 -16.70 0.40 -2.20
N GLU A 93 -15.57 0.57 -1.55
CA GLU A 93 -15.12 -0.28 -0.45
C GLU A 93 -14.75 0.54 0.78
N LYS A 94 -14.77 -0.12 1.96
CA LYS A 94 -14.26 0.49 3.20
C LYS A 94 -12.80 0.13 3.36
N HIS A 95 -11.96 1.14 3.41
CA HIS A 95 -10.57 0.98 3.82
C HIS A 95 -10.46 1.16 5.34
N ILE A 96 -9.92 0.15 6.04
CA ILE A 96 -9.82 0.13 7.50
C ILE A 96 -8.36 -0.01 7.89
N ILE A 97 -7.88 0.89 8.76
CA ILE A 97 -6.57 0.80 9.37
C ILE A 97 -6.71 0.24 10.79
N PHE A 98 -5.99 -0.83 11.08
CA PHE A 98 -5.89 -1.39 12.43
C PHE A 98 -4.69 -0.81 13.15
N THR A 99 -4.90 -0.25 14.33
CA THR A 99 -3.82 0.29 15.16
C THR A 99 -3.73 -0.43 16.49
N ASN A 100 -2.52 -0.64 16.98
CA ASN A 100 -2.28 -1.19 18.30
C ASN A 100 -0.94 -0.69 18.87
N SER A 101 -0.79 -0.70 20.18
CA SER A 101 0.49 -0.47 20.82
C SER A 101 1.42 -1.69 20.63
N LEU A 102 2.68 -1.45 20.29
CA LEU A 102 3.69 -2.51 20.20
C LEU A 102 3.85 -3.30 21.51
N ASN A 103 3.58 -2.65 22.65
CA ASN A 103 3.64 -3.31 23.97
C ASN A 103 2.49 -4.31 24.18
N HIS A 104 1.37 -4.12 23.50
CA HIS A 104 0.22 -5.02 23.55
C HIS A 104 0.29 -6.13 22.50
N LEU A 105 1.23 -6.05 21.56
CA LEU A 105 1.40 -7.04 20.51
C LEU A 105 2.01 -8.32 21.07
N LYS A 106 1.19 -9.33 21.32
CA LYS A 106 1.60 -10.66 21.81
C LYS A 106 1.96 -11.56 20.63
N LEU A 107 3.10 -11.35 20.04
CA LEU A 107 3.65 -12.23 19.02
C LEU A 107 4.65 -13.20 19.64
N PHE A 108 4.60 -14.44 19.20
CA PHE A 108 5.52 -15.49 19.63
C PHE A 108 6.54 -15.75 18.54
N GLU A 109 7.80 -15.85 18.95
CA GLU A 109 8.86 -16.32 18.08
C GLU A 109 8.67 -17.82 17.86
N LYS A 110 8.24 -18.17 16.64
CA LYS A 110 8.17 -19.56 16.20
C LYS A 110 9.46 -19.91 15.49
N GLU A 111 10.09 -21.02 15.89
CA GLU A 111 11.26 -21.55 15.22
C GLU A 111 10.86 -22.48 14.06
N PHE A 112 11.69 -22.50 13.03
CA PHE A 112 11.55 -23.33 11.85
C PHE A 112 12.92 -23.88 11.47
N ASP A 113 13.03 -25.20 11.30
CA ASP A 113 14.31 -25.86 11.01
C ASP A 113 14.73 -25.68 9.55
N ASP A 114 13.77 -25.44 8.63
CA ASP A 114 13.96 -25.46 7.18
C ASP A 114 13.59 -24.12 6.51
N ILE A 115 13.30 -23.09 7.29
CA ILE A 115 12.97 -21.74 6.79
C ILE A 115 13.91 -20.72 7.40
N THR A 116 14.59 -19.97 6.55
CA THR A 116 15.43 -18.84 6.97
C THR A 116 14.61 -17.56 6.96
N PHE A 117 14.64 -16.83 8.08
CA PHE A 117 14.07 -15.49 8.19
C PHE A 117 15.20 -14.47 8.21
N THR A 118 15.11 -13.48 7.34
CA THR A 118 16.16 -12.45 7.19
C THR A 118 15.59 -11.13 6.73
N LYS A 119 16.29 -10.05 7.05
CA LYS A 119 16.01 -8.74 6.48
C LYS A 119 16.53 -8.69 5.03
N LEU A 120 15.76 -8.04 4.14
CA LEU A 120 16.19 -7.76 2.77
C LEU A 120 17.51 -6.99 2.78
N ASN A 121 18.42 -7.41 1.93
CA ASN A 121 19.70 -6.79 1.67
C ASN A 121 20.08 -6.95 0.19
N GLU A 122 21.23 -6.43 -0.22
CA GLU A 122 21.68 -6.46 -1.61
C GLU A 122 21.74 -7.88 -2.21
N ASN A 123 22.09 -8.90 -1.41
CA ASN A 123 22.17 -10.30 -1.89
C ASN A 123 20.81 -10.88 -2.28
N TYR A 124 19.74 -10.38 -1.69
CA TYR A 124 18.38 -10.85 -1.96
C TYR A 124 17.57 -9.89 -2.84
N LEU A 125 18.07 -8.69 -3.12
CA LEU A 125 17.31 -7.64 -3.81
C LEU A 125 16.75 -8.12 -5.16
N GLU A 126 17.58 -8.62 -6.06
CA GLU A 126 17.13 -9.06 -7.39
C GLU A 126 16.12 -10.24 -7.31
N LYS A 127 16.30 -11.12 -6.35
CA LYS A 127 15.36 -12.22 -6.09
C LYS A 127 14.02 -11.70 -5.59
N TYR A 128 14.06 -10.73 -4.69
CA TYR A 128 12.87 -10.09 -4.15
C TYR A 128 12.11 -9.28 -5.21
N LEU A 129 12.81 -8.50 -6.03
CA LEU A 129 12.20 -7.75 -7.12
C LEU A 129 11.46 -8.68 -8.11
N LYS A 130 12.06 -9.81 -8.47
CA LYS A 130 11.41 -10.82 -9.31
C LYS A 130 10.20 -11.47 -8.63
N PHE A 131 10.28 -11.68 -7.32
CA PHE A 131 9.18 -12.21 -6.53
C PHE A 131 8.00 -11.22 -6.51
N LYS A 132 8.23 -9.94 -6.23
CA LYS A 132 7.19 -8.89 -6.26
C LYS A 132 6.64 -8.65 -7.66
N TYR A 133 7.49 -8.69 -8.70
CA TYR A 133 7.05 -8.57 -10.08
C TYR A 133 6.01 -9.63 -10.44
N LYS A 134 6.25 -10.91 -10.06
CA LYS A 134 5.29 -11.99 -10.30
C LYS A 134 3.95 -11.79 -9.58
N GLN A 135 3.96 -11.17 -8.41
CA GLN A 135 2.74 -10.83 -7.68
C GLN A 135 2.00 -9.65 -8.34
N SER A 136 2.75 -8.68 -8.84
CA SER A 136 2.21 -7.44 -9.40
C SER A 136 1.63 -7.61 -10.82
N ILE A 137 2.04 -8.64 -11.57
CA ILE A 137 1.65 -8.81 -12.98
C ILE A 137 0.14 -9.03 -13.17
N VAL A 138 -0.56 -9.48 -12.15
CA VAL A 138 -2.03 -9.64 -12.17
C VAL A 138 -2.76 -8.29 -12.26
N TYR A 139 -2.09 -7.21 -11.86
CA TYR A 139 -2.59 -5.82 -11.94
C TYR A 139 -2.19 -5.12 -13.23
N GLY A 140 -1.48 -5.80 -14.13
CA GLY A 140 -1.01 -5.30 -15.41
C GLY A 140 0.51 -5.27 -15.53
N GLU A 141 0.98 -5.54 -16.76
CA GLU A 141 2.42 -5.63 -17.04
C GLU A 141 3.14 -4.28 -16.85
N ILE A 142 2.46 -3.18 -17.20
CA ILE A 142 3.02 -1.83 -17.07
C ILE A 142 3.17 -1.47 -15.60
N TYR A 143 2.12 -1.69 -14.80
CA TYR A 143 2.20 -1.55 -13.34
C TYR A 143 3.35 -2.35 -12.74
N ALA A 144 3.45 -3.64 -13.10
CA ALA A 144 4.49 -4.51 -12.56
C ALA A 144 5.91 -4.01 -12.92
N LYS A 145 6.12 -3.50 -14.15
CA LYS A 145 7.39 -2.89 -14.58
C LYS A 145 7.70 -1.59 -13.83
N GLN A 146 6.71 -0.72 -13.66
CA GLN A 146 6.88 0.52 -12.89
C GLN A 146 7.28 0.22 -11.45
N MET A 147 6.56 -0.68 -10.78
CA MET A 147 6.87 -1.10 -9.41
C MET A 147 8.22 -1.79 -9.28
N TYR A 148 8.61 -2.61 -10.26
CA TYR A 148 9.94 -3.23 -10.28
C TYR A 148 11.05 -2.17 -10.33
N ASN A 149 10.92 -1.18 -11.20
CA ASN A 149 11.92 -0.12 -11.37
C ASN A 149 11.98 0.81 -10.15
N ASP A 150 10.83 1.21 -9.61
CA ASP A 150 10.73 2.04 -8.41
C ASP A 150 11.35 1.34 -7.20
N ASN A 151 10.97 0.11 -6.94
CA ASN A 151 11.50 -0.70 -5.85
C ASN A 151 13.02 -0.93 -5.98
N ARG A 152 13.53 -1.12 -7.20
CA ARG A 152 14.97 -1.30 -7.43
C ARG A 152 15.80 -0.10 -6.97
N VAL A 153 15.27 1.11 -7.15
CA VAL A 153 15.95 2.35 -6.78
C VAL A 153 15.74 2.69 -5.30
N ASN A 154 14.53 2.51 -4.81
CA ASN A 154 14.10 3.12 -3.57
C ASN A 154 14.09 2.15 -2.36
N LEU A 155 13.88 0.86 -2.59
CA LEU A 155 13.54 -0.08 -1.51
C LEU A 155 14.62 -0.22 -0.41
N LEU A 156 15.91 -0.15 -0.75
CA LEU A 156 17.00 -0.21 0.23
C LEU A 156 17.38 1.17 0.81
N ASN A 157 16.91 2.25 0.18
CA ASN A 157 17.32 3.62 0.48
C ASN A 157 16.26 4.42 1.26
N ASN A 158 15.07 3.87 1.43
CA ASN A 158 13.97 4.50 2.16
C ASN A 158 13.84 3.98 3.60
N ASN A 159 12.83 4.44 4.33
CA ASN A 159 12.54 4.02 5.69
C ASN A 159 11.90 2.62 5.78
N ALA A 160 11.74 1.92 4.66
CA ALA A 160 11.18 0.57 4.64
C ALA A 160 12.19 -0.47 5.12
N LYS A 161 11.71 -1.39 5.92
CA LYS A 161 12.43 -2.60 6.33
C LYS A 161 11.63 -3.80 5.87
N VAL A 162 12.15 -4.52 4.89
CA VAL A 162 11.51 -5.73 4.37
C VAL A 162 12.10 -6.96 5.06
N TYR A 163 11.24 -7.83 5.55
CA TYR A 163 11.61 -9.11 6.14
C TYR A 163 11.11 -10.25 5.26
N LEU A 164 11.95 -11.24 5.05
CA LEU A 164 11.75 -12.35 4.12
C LEU A 164 11.72 -13.67 4.86
N ALA A 165 10.83 -14.57 4.43
CA ALA A 165 10.87 -15.99 4.72
C ALA A 165 11.37 -16.74 3.49
N ILE A 166 12.45 -17.52 3.64
CA ILE A 166 13.14 -18.20 2.54
C ILE A 166 13.20 -19.68 2.85
N LYS A 167 12.74 -20.51 1.91
CA LYS A 167 12.86 -21.96 1.93
C LYS A 167 13.40 -22.44 0.59
N ASP A 168 14.33 -23.40 0.59
CA ASP A 168 14.94 -23.98 -0.62
C ASP A 168 15.43 -22.90 -1.61
N ASN A 169 16.05 -21.85 -1.06
CA ASN A 169 16.53 -20.69 -1.81
C ASN A 169 15.42 -19.86 -2.53
N GLN A 170 14.15 -20.07 -2.19
CA GLN A 170 13.01 -19.34 -2.73
C GLN A 170 12.36 -18.46 -1.65
N ILE A 171 11.94 -17.24 -2.01
CA ILE A 171 11.14 -16.39 -1.11
C ILE A 171 9.72 -16.95 -1.09
N ILE A 172 9.24 -17.33 0.09
CA ILE A 172 7.91 -17.90 0.33
C ILE A 172 6.98 -16.95 1.08
N GLY A 173 7.52 -15.85 1.59
CA GLY A 173 6.75 -14.81 2.25
C GLY A 173 7.60 -13.57 2.51
N ASP A 174 6.91 -12.45 2.67
CA ASP A 174 7.50 -11.16 2.98
C ASP A 174 6.56 -10.29 3.82
N VAL A 175 7.14 -9.27 4.44
CA VAL A 175 6.43 -8.17 5.08
C VAL A 175 7.29 -6.92 4.98
N THR A 176 6.66 -5.79 4.67
CA THR A 176 7.29 -4.48 4.70
C THR A 176 6.86 -3.74 5.95
N ALA A 177 7.81 -3.15 6.65
CA ALA A 177 7.58 -2.30 7.80
C ALA A 177 8.16 -0.92 7.53
N TRP A 178 7.31 0.12 7.57
CA TRP A 178 7.68 1.51 7.37
C TRP A 178 7.85 2.20 8.71
N ASP A 179 9.02 2.83 8.92
CA ASP A 179 9.36 3.54 10.15
C ASP A 179 9.07 5.05 10.01
N TYR A 180 8.03 5.52 10.68
CA TYR A 180 7.66 6.93 10.75
C TYR A 180 8.08 7.58 12.08
N GLY A 181 8.89 6.90 12.89
CA GLY A 181 9.41 7.39 14.17
C GLY A 181 8.44 7.21 15.34
N GLU A 182 7.25 7.75 15.27
CA GLU A 182 6.21 7.61 16.31
C GLU A 182 5.39 6.33 16.14
N TYR A 183 5.28 5.83 14.94
CA TYR A 183 4.57 4.59 14.61
C TYR A 183 5.30 3.81 13.52
N VAL A 184 4.94 2.55 13.41
CA VAL A 184 5.40 1.64 12.37
C VAL A 184 4.18 1.13 11.63
N GLU A 185 4.18 1.26 10.32
CA GLU A 185 3.19 0.68 9.45
C GLU A 185 3.67 -0.68 8.95
N ILE A 186 2.82 -1.69 9.06
CA ILE A 186 3.04 -3.02 8.49
C ILE A 186 2.23 -3.10 7.19
N ASP A 187 2.93 -3.24 6.09
CA ASP A 187 2.37 -3.23 4.74
C ASP A 187 2.91 -4.40 3.92
N ASP A 188 2.34 -4.62 2.74
CA ASP A 188 2.79 -5.66 1.78
C ASP A 188 3.01 -7.04 2.41
N PHE A 189 2.11 -7.45 3.29
CA PHE A 189 2.23 -8.70 4.02
C PHE A 189 1.73 -9.89 3.21
N TYR A 190 2.66 -10.76 2.81
CA TYR A 190 2.34 -11.91 1.97
C TYR A 190 2.99 -13.20 2.46
N VAL A 191 2.25 -14.31 2.38
CA VAL A 191 2.76 -15.67 2.49
C VAL A 191 2.18 -16.49 1.34
N GLN A 192 3.05 -17.17 0.61
CA GLN A 192 2.69 -18.04 -0.51
C GLN A 192 1.66 -19.09 -0.05
N GLU A 193 0.63 -19.31 -0.83
CA GLU A 193 -0.57 -20.06 -0.43
C GLU A 193 -0.26 -21.43 0.16
N SER A 194 0.63 -22.20 -0.48
CA SER A 194 1.06 -23.53 -0.02
C SER A 194 1.76 -23.56 1.34
N TYR A 195 2.17 -22.38 1.85
CA TYR A 195 2.87 -22.21 3.14
C TYR A 195 2.02 -21.51 4.19
N ARG A 196 0.77 -21.14 3.89
CA ARG A 196 -0.14 -20.50 4.84
C ARG A 196 -0.55 -21.47 5.95
N GLY A 197 -1.01 -20.91 7.08
CA GLY A 197 -1.47 -21.69 8.24
C GLY A 197 -0.35 -22.33 9.07
N GLN A 198 0.91 -22.19 8.68
CA GLN A 198 2.07 -22.79 9.36
C GLN A 198 2.73 -21.88 10.38
N GLY A 199 2.27 -20.61 10.52
CA GLY A 199 2.81 -19.62 11.45
C GLY A 199 3.93 -18.76 10.86
N ILE A 200 4.24 -18.87 9.56
CA ILE A 200 5.27 -18.07 8.86
C ILE A 200 4.94 -16.59 8.94
N GLY A 201 3.68 -16.22 8.69
CA GLY A 201 3.23 -14.84 8.80
C GLY A 201 3.41 -14.27 10.21
N THR A 202 3.08 -15.04 11.24
CA THR A 202 3.27 -14.64 12.63
C THR A 202 4.75 -14.38 12.93
N ARG A 203 5.65 -15.23 12.41
CA ARG A 203 7.09 -15.04 12.57
C ARG A 203 7.60 -13.81 11.83
N LEU A 204 7.18 -13.59 10.58
CA LEU A 204 7.53 -12.37 9.83
C LEU A 204 7.08 -11.09 10.56
N GLN A 205 5.86 -11.08 11.09
CA GLN A 205 5.33 -9.96 11.87
C GLN A 205 6.10 -9.77 13.18
N PHE A 206 6.51 -10.86 13.85
CA PHE A 206 7.35 -10.81 15.03
C PHE A 206 8.71 -10.14 14.73
N ASP A 207 9.39 -10.58 13.67
CA ASP A 207 10.69 -10.04 13.27
C ASP A 207 10.59 -8.55 12.86
N ALA A 208 9.56 -8.19 12.11
CA ALA A 208 9.26 -6.80 11.77
C ALA A 208 9.04 -5.94 13.01
N SER A 209 8.20 -6.39 13.95
CA SER A 209 7.87 -5.64 15.17
C SER A 209 9.06 -5.51 16.14
N ARG A 210 9.89 -6.55 16.24
CA ARG A 210 11.08 -6.54 17.10
C ARG A 210 12.11 -5.51 16.67
N GLY A 211 12.23 -5.25 15.37
CA GLY A 211 13.16 -4.27 14.82
C GLY A 211 12.89 -2.83 15.25
N PHE A 212 11.73 -2.55 15.87
CA PHE A 212 11.30 -1.21 16.29
C PHE A 212 11.07 -1.06 17.79
N LYS A 213 11.16 -2.14 18.58
CA LYS A 213 11.16 -2.00 20.04
C LYS A 213 12.43 -1.25 20.44
N LYS A 214 12.29 0.02 20.82
CA LYS A 214 13.36 0.73 21.55
C LYS A 214 13.55 -0.03 22.86
N VAL A 215 14.76 -0.55 23.06
CA VAL A 215 15.24 -1.13 24.33
C VAL A 215 15.29 -0.04 25.36
#